data_6c1da3fe3dd5aa18e4e838e7a3d53819
#
_entry.id   6c1da3fe3dd5aa18e4e838e7a3d53819
#
_cell.length_a   1.000
_cell.length_b   1.000
_cell.length_c   1.000
_cell.angle_alpha   90.00
_cell.angle_beta   90.00
_cell.angle_gamma   90.00
#
_symmetry.space_group_name_H-M   'P 1'
#
loop_
_entity.id
_entity.type
_entity.pdbx_description
1 polymer ?
#
loop_
_entity_poly.entity_id
_entity_poly.type
_entity_poly.pdbx_seq_one_letter_code
_entity_poly.pdbx_strand_id
1 'polypeptide(L)'
;KENTVILLDELSRAHPEAWNILMTVLDPIQRYLRLDEKSDSPTIKVAKGVSFIATANIGSEYTATRVIDRALLDRFAILEMDVLSYEQEYQLLSSKCTVNQETLLKLCDIIKDIRKEVKSDTPRISTTISTRATLEIVELLTDAFTLEQAIEILIYPLFSDEGGNDSERTYVKQVVQKYLVSNTNKQIHKNPREIAENLQNVIK
;
A
#
# COMPACT_ATOMS: atom_id res chain seq x y z
N LYS A 1 4.40 30.46 -6.59
CA LYS A 1 5.86 30.23 -6.69
C LYS A 1 6.16 29.49 -7.99
N GLU A 2 7.19 29.85 -8.72
CA GLU A 2 7.68 29.11 -9.88
C GLU A 2 8.42 27.83 -9.46
N ASN A 3 8.47 26.84 -10.34
CA ASN A 3 9.21 25.58 -10.13
C ASN A 3 8.84 24.88 -8.82
N THR A 4 7.55 24.72 -8.57
CA THR A 4 7.01 24.10 -7.34
C THR A 4 6.26 22.83 -7.72
N VAL A 5 6.34 21.81 -6.88
CA VAL A 5 5.49 20.63 -6.96
C VAL A 5 4.35 20.77 -5.96
N ILE A 6 3.13 20.55 -6.41
CA ILE A 6 1.92 20.53 -5.60
C ILE A 6 1.44 19.09 -5.51
N LEU A 7 1.35 18.56 -4.29
CA LEU A 7 0.79 17.24 -4.02
C LEU A 7 -0.69 17.35 -3.68
N LEU A 8 -1.51 16.62 -4.41
CA LEU A 8 -2.94 16.42 -4.16
C LEU A 8 -3.12 15.01 -3.57
N ASP A 9 -3.02 14.93 -2.26
CA ASP A 9 -3.09 13.64 -1.58
C ASP A 9 -4.53 13.15 -1.45
N GLU A 10 -4.75 11.85 -1.63
CA GLU A 10 -6.06 11.19 -1.56
C GLU A 10 -7.14 11.82 -2.49
N LEU A 11 -6.79 12.16 -3.71
CA LEU A 11 -7.68 12.84 -4.67
C LEU A 11 -9.03 12.12 -4.85
N SER A 12 -9.07 10.80 -4.76
CA SER A 12 -10.31 10.00 -4.85
C SER A 12 -11.29 10.22 -3.70
N ARG A 13 -10.86 10.83 -2.59
CA ARG A 13 -11.72 11.20 -1.45
C ARG A 13 -12.27 12.62 -1.55
N ALA A 14 -11.71 13.43 -2.43
CA ALA A 14 -12.16 14.81 -2.62
C ALA A 14 -13.61 14.87 -3.11
N HIS A 15 -14.30 15.97 -2.79
CA HIS A 15 -15.64 16.21 -3.29
C HIS A 15 -15.60 16.51 -4.81
N PRO A 16 -16.57 16.04 -5.62
CA PRO A 16 -16.59 16.29 -7.07
C PRO A 16 -16.46 17.76 -7.49
N GLU A 17 -16.95 18.68 -6.66
CA GLU A 17 -16.81 20.11 -6.89
C GLU A 17 -15.34 20.57 -6.88
N ALA A 18 -14.49 19.96 -6.03
CA ALA A 18 -13.06 20.22 -6.04
C ALA A 18 -12.40 19.73 -7.34
N TRP A 19 -12.89 18.64 -7.92
CA TRP A 19 -12.41 18.15 -9.21
C TRP A 19 -12.71 19.12 -10.35
N ASN A 20 -13.88 19.76 -10.34
CA ASN A 20 -14.23 20.77 -11.33
C ASN A 20 -13.26 21.97 -11.32
N ILE A 21 -12.83 22.38 -10.14
CA ILE A 21 -11.80 23.43 -9.99
C ILE A 21 -10.47 22.97 -10.60
N LEU A 22 -10.09 21.72 -10.39
CA LEU A 22 -8.84 21.15 -10.92
C LEU A 22 -8.85 21.03 -12.45
N MET A 23 -10.01 20.93 -13.10
CA MET A 23 -10.10 20.82 -14.55
C MET A 23 -9.39 21.98 -15.28
N THR A 24 -9.55 23.21 -14.82
CA THR A 24 -8.90 24.39 -15.41
C THR A 24 -7.45 24.55 -14.95
N VAL A 25 -7.15 24.17 -13.71
CA VAL A 25 -5.81 24.24 -13.13
C VAL A 25 -4.84 23.27 -13.83
N LEU A 26 -5.33 22.05 -14.14
CA LEU A 26 -4.54 20.97 -14.74
C LEU A 26 -4.55 21.01 -16.28
N ASP A 27 -5.45 21.80 -16.88
CA ASP A 27 -5.51 21.92 -18.33
C ASP A 27 -4.21 22.53 -18.88
N PRO A 28 -3.57 21.92 -19.90
CA PRO A 28 -2.27 22.37 -20.40
C PRO A 28 -2.28 23.79 -20.99
N ILE A 29 -3.45 24.28 -21.43
CA ILE A 29 -3.61 25.60 -22.07
C ILE A 29 -4.12 26.63 -21.07
N GLN A 30 -5.14 26.27 -20.28
CA GLN A 30 -5.82 27.23 -19.39
C GLN A 30 -4.99 27.58 -18.17
N ARG A 31 -4.55 26.59 -17.41
CA ARG A 31 -3.63 26.74 -16.27
C ARG A 31 -4.00 27.87 -15.32
N TYR A 32 -5.27 27.94 -14.86
CA TYR A 32 -5.72 28.94 -13.91
C TYR A 32 -6.70 28.37 -12.88
N LEU A 33 -6.73 29.00 -11.72
CA LEU A 33 -7.74 28.86 -10.68
C LEU A 33 -8.63 30.11 -10.63
N ARG A 34 -9.93 29.92 -10.67
CA ARG A 34 -10.93 31.01 -10.47
C ARG A 34 -11.52 30.88 -9.06
N LEU A 35 -11.58 32.01 -8.35
CA LEU A 35 -12.13 32.07 -7.00
C LEU A 35 -13.51 32.70 -7.05
N ASP A 36 -14.52 31.91 -7.42
CA ASP A 36 -15.90 32.40 -7.62
C ASP A 36 -16.58 32.85 -6.32
N GLU A 37 -16.08 32.39 -5.16
CA GLU A 37 -16.60 32.81 -3.84
C GLU A 37 -16.22 34.23 -3.43
N LYS A 38 -15.26 34.85 -4.11
CA LYS A 38 -14.86 36.23 -3.87
C LYS A 38 -15.66 37.19 -4.78
N SER A 39 -16.05 38.35 -4.23
CA SER A 39 -16.86 39.37 -4.95
C SER A 39 -16.27 39.76 -6.31
N ASP A 40 -14.94 39.73 -6.46
CA ASP A 40 -14.24 40.11 -7.69
C ASP A 40 -13.90 38.90 -8.59
N SER A 41 -14.29 37.68 -8.18
CA SER A 41 -13.99 36.43 -8.87
C SER A 41 -12.56 36.36 -9.48
N PRO A 42 -11.50 36.62 -8.70
CA PRO A 42 -10.16 36.77 -9.25
C PRO A 42 -9.67 35.46 -9.85
N THR A 43 -8.98 35.58 -10.97
CA THR A 43 -8.33 34.44 -11.65
C THR A 43 -6.86 34.43 -11.30
N ILE A 44 -6.38 33.30 -10.74
CA ILE A 44 -5.00 33.07 -10.36
C ILE A 44 -4.37 32.12 -11.39
N LYS A 45 -3.39 32.58 -12.15
CA LYS A 45 -2.67 31.75 -13.10
C LYS A 45 -1.67 30.84 -12.37
N VAL A 46 -1.58 29.59 -12.82
CA VAL A 46 -0.55 28.66 -12.38
C VAL A 46 0.81 29.16 -12.87
N ALA A 47 1.75 29.35 -11.96
CA ALA A 47 3.08 29.86 -12.29
C ALA A 47 3.87 28.87 -13.18
N LYS A 48 4.89 29.41 -13.86
CA LYS A 48 5.76 28.60 -14.72
C LYS A 48 6.49 27.53 -13.91
N GLY A 49 6.60 26.32 -14.48
CA GLY A 49 7.33 25.21 -13.85
C GLY A 49 6.60 24.58 -12.65
N VAL A 50 5.33 24.90 -12.40
CA VAL A 50 4.52 24.21 -11.40
C VAL A 50 4.04 22.88 -11.97
N SER A 51 4.33 21.81 -11.23
CA SER A 51 3.86 20.45 -11.51
C SER A 51 2.90 19.98 -10.43
N PHE A 52 1.97 19.12 -10.81
CA PHE A 52 1.01 18.52 -9.88
C PHE A 52 1.23 17.00 -9.82
N ILE A 53 1.26 16.48 -8.61
CA ILE A 53 1.27 15.04 -8.35
C ILE A 53 0.00 14.74 -7.55
N ALA A 54 -0.70 13.69 -7.92
CA ALA A 54 -1.88 13.25 -7.19
C ALA A 54 -1.70 11.80 -6.73
N THR A 55 -2.18 11.49 -5.53
CA THR A 55 -2.37 10.13 -5.07
C THR A 55 -3.85 9.80 -5.05
N ALA A 56 -4.20 8.58 -5.41
CA ALA A 56 -5.58 8.11 -5.39
C ALA A 56 -5.62 6.60 -5.21
N ASN A 57 -6.60 6.12 -4.46
CA ASN A 57 -6.95 4.71 -4.44
C ASN A 57 -8.07 4.52 -5.48
N ILE A 58 -7.77 3.76 -6.54
CA ILE A 58 -8.69 3.52 -7.65
C ILE A 58 -8.99 2.02 -7.68
N GLY A 59 -10.24 1.63 -7.45
CA GLY A 59 -10.67 0.24 -7.44
C GLY A 59 -11.98 0.07 -6.67
N SER A 60 -12.72 -0.98 -6.98
CA SER A 60 -13.99 -1.31 -6.32
C SER A 60 -13.80 -1.79 -4.87
N GLU A 61 -12.59 -2.19 -4.52
CA GLU A 61 -12.19 -2.63 -3.17
C GLU A 61 -12.08 -1.47 -2.17
N TYR A 62 -12.01 -0.23 -2.64
CA TYR A 62 -11.89 0.95 -1.77
C TYR A 62 -13.25 1.60 -1.53
N THR A 63 -13.96 1.16 -0.49
CA THR A 63 -15.35 1.56 -0.19
C THR A 63 -15.52 3.05 0.14
N ALA A 64 -14.48 3.73 0.58
CA ALA A 64 -14.51 5.16 0.94
C ALA A 64 -14.05 6.08 -0.19
N THR A 65 -13.79 5.55 -1.39
CA THR A 65 -13.31 6.33 -2.54
C THR A 65 -14.43 6.55 -3.55
N ARG A 66 -14.36 7.66 -4.26
CA ARG A 66 -15.27 7.98 -5.36
C ARG A 66 -14.62 7.59 -6.68
N VAL A 67 -15.43 7.20 -7.63
CA VAL A 67 -14.95 7.00 -9.01
C VAL A 67 -14.53 8.37 -9.54
N ILE A 68 -13.24 8.52 -9.82
CA ILE A 68 -12.70 9.75 -10.39
C ILE A 68 -13.18 9.90 -11.82
N ASP A 69 -13.63 11.11 -12.18
CA ASP A 69 -14.04 11.42 -13.54
C ASP A 69 -12.90 11.15 -14.54
N ARG A 70 -13.25 10.49 -15.64
CA ARG A 70 -12.27 10.16 -16.69
C ARG A 70 -11.62 11.41 -17.27
N ALA A 71 -12.36 12.51 -17.41
CA ALA A 71 -11.83 13.77 -17.90
C ALA A 71 -10.75 14.35 -16.95
N LEU A 72 -10.85 14.09 -15.63
CA LEU A 72 -9.80 14.45 -14.68
C LEU A 72 -8.59 13.52 -14.82
N LEU A 73 -8.82 12.21 -14.95
CA LEU A 73 -7.73 11.24 -15.13
C LEU A 73 -6.92 11.50 -16.41
N ASP A 74 -7.58 11.91 -17.51
CA ASP A 74 -6.92 12.22 -18.78
C ASP A 74 -5.92 13.40 -18.69
N ARG A 75 -5.94 14.15 -17.58
CA ARG A 75 -4.99 15.23 -17.30
C ARG A 75 -3.73 14.79 -16.55
N PHE A 76 -3.67 13.53 -16.18
CA PHE A 76 -2.54 12.95 -15.47
C PHE A 76 -1.88 11.84 -16.29
N ALA A 77 -0.57 11.71 -16.14
CA ALA A 77 0.11 10.46 -16.46
C ALA A 77 -0.09 9.51 -15.29
N ILE A 78 -0.77 8.39 -15.53
CA ILE A 78 -1.14 7.44 -14.47
C ILE A 78 0.02 6.45 -14.28
N LEU A 79 0.44 6.29 -13.03
CA LEU A 79 1.37 5.27 -12.59
C LEU A 79 0.65 4.38 -11.56
N GLU A 80 0.45 3.14 -11.91
CA GLU A 80 -0.03 2.12 -10.97
C GLU A 80 1.09 1.67 -10.04
N MET A 81 0.81 1.65 -8.74
CA MET A 81 1.72 1.14 -7.72
C MET A 81 1.08 -0.05 -7.02
N ASP A 82 1.73 -1.20 -7.09
CA ASP A 82 1.34 -2.40 -6.33
C ASP A 82 2.10 -2.47 -4.99
N VAL A 83 1.73 -3.43 -4.16
CA VAL A 83 2.50 -3.78 -2.96
C VAL A 83 3.92 -4.21 -3.35
N LEU A 84 4.86 -4.06 -2.44
CA LEU A 84 6.25 -4.46 -2.67
C LEU A 84 6.35 -5.96 -2.99
N SER A 85 7.32 -6.31 -3.86
CA SER A 85 7.70 -7.71 -4.05
C SER A 85 8.24 -8.31 -2.76
N TYR A 86 8.30 -9.64 -2.69
CA TYR A 86 8.86 -10.35 -1.54
C TYR A 86 10.27 -9.85 -1.18
N GLU A 87 11.12 -9.70 -2.18
CA GLU A 87 12.51 -9.27 -2.03
C GLU A 87 12.61 -7.83 -1.56
N GLN A 88 11.81 -6.95 -2.14
CA GLN A 88 11.74 -5.52 -1.75
C GLN A 88 11.21 -5.36 -0.33
N GLU A 89 10.17 -6.12 0.04
CA GLU A 89 9.61 -6.11 1.39
C GLU A 89 10.66 -6.56 2.40
N TYR A 90 11.32 -7.71 2.15
CA TYR A 90 12.39 -8.19 3.01
C TYR A 90 13.53 -7.18 3.17
N GLN A 91 13.97 -6.56 2.07
CA GLN A 91 15.02 -5.54 2.08
C GLN A 91 14.60 -4.32 2.91
N LEU A 92 13.37 -3.84 2.73
CA LEU A 92 12.83 -2.74 3.50
C LEU A 92 12.80 -3.07 4.99
N LEU A 93 12.20 -4.19 5.38
CA LEU A 93 12.06 -4.59 6.78
C LEU A 93 13.41 -4.81 7.45
N SER A 94 14.34 -5.49 6.78
CA SER A 94 15.71 -5.71 7.30
C SER A 94 16.51 -4.42 7.47
N SER A 95 16.21 -3.37 6.69
CA SER A 95 16.83 -2.06 6.85
C SER A 95 16.30 -1.24 8.03
N LYS A 96 15.13 -1.61 8.56
CA LYS A 96 14.42 -0.87 9.60
C LYS A 96 14.59 -1.43 11.01
N CYS A 97 15.11 -2.64 11.15
CA CYS A 97 15.21 -3.31 12.45
C CYS A 97 16.43 -4.22 12.56
N THR A 98 16.73 -4.60 13.79
CA THR A 98 17.78 -5.58 14.16
C THR A 98 17.18 -6.95 14.49
N VAL A 99 15.95 -7.21 14.07
CA VAL A 99 15.26 -8.48 14.32
C VAL A 99 15.97 -9.63 13.62
N ASN A 100 15.93 -10.82 14.24
CA ASN A 100 16.49 -12.04 13.69
C ASN A 100 15.99 -12.28 12.25
N GLN A 101 16.91 -12.58 11.37
CA GLN A 101 16.67 -12.83 9.95
C GLN A 101 15.62 -13.93 9.70
N GLU A 102 15.65 -15.02 10.49
CA GLU A 102 14.67 -16.10 10.40
C GLU A 102 13.24 -15.59 10.65
N THR A 103 13.06 -14.73 11.65
CA THR A 103 11.75 -14.13 11.98
C THR A 103 11.25 -13.22 10.85
N LEU A 104 12.14 -12.42 10.26
CA LEU A 104 11.78 -11.57 9.12
C LEU A 104 11.39 -12.39 7.88
N LEU A 105 12.11 -13.48 7.59
CA LEU A 105 11.74 -14.36 6.48
C LEU A 105 10.37 -15.01 6.70
N LYS A 106 10.10 -15.50 7.92
CA LYS A 106 8.77 -16.03 8.27
C LYS A 106 7.67 -14.99 8.09
N LEU A 107 7.91 -13.77 8.52
CA LEU A 107 6.96 -12.66 8.31
C LEU A 107 6.72 -12.44 6.81
N CYS A 108 7.76 -12.31 6.00
CA CYS A 108 7.63 -12.11 4.56
C CYS A 108 6.90 -13.28 3.87
N ASP A 109 7.14 -14.51 4.28
CA ASP A 109 6.46 -15.70 3.73
C ASP A 109 4.97 -15.68 4.08
N ILE A 110 4.60 -15.35 5.32
CA ILE A 110 3.22 -15.21 5.75
C ILE A 110 2.51 -14.13 4.92
N ILE A 111 3.11 -12.95 4.81
CA ILE A 111 2.53 -11.83 4.06
C ILE A 111 2.36 -12.17 2.58
N LYS A 112 3.35 -12.82 1.97
CA LYS A 112 3.30 -13.29 0.60
C LYS A 112 2.12 -14.24 0.37
N ASP A 113 1.94 -15.25 1.24
CA ASP A 113 0.86 -16.23 1.09
C ASP A 113 -0.51 -15.56 1.22
N ILE A 114 -0.68 -14.62 2.16
CA ILE A 114 -1.93 -13.86 2.34
C ILE A 114 -2.19 -12.98 1.11
N ARG A 115 -1.20 -12.22 0.62
CA ARG A 115 -1.35 -11.37 -0.58
C ARG A 115 -1.64 -12.19 -1.85
N LYS A 116 -1.08 -13.38 -1.94
CA LYS A 116 -1.35 -14.32 -3.05
C LYS A 116 -2.79 -14.82 -3.03
N GLU A 117 -3.35 -15.10 -1.86
CA GLU A 117 -4.74 -15.53 -1.72
C GLU A 117 -5.72 -14.45 -2.20
N VAL A 118 -5.49 -13.19 -1.83
CA VAL A 118 -6.33 -12.05 -2.28
C VAL A 118 -6.37 -11.94 -3.81
N LYS A 119 -5.26 -12.29 -4.49
CA LYS A 119 -5.14 -12.22 -5.96
C LYS A 119 -5.56 -13.52 -6.65
N SER A 120 -6.09 -14.50 -5.93
CA SER A 120 -6.54 -15.77 -6.50
C SER A 120 -7.89 -15.62 -7.25
N ASP A 121 -8.21 -16.55 -8.14
CA ASP A 121 -9.48 -16.54 -8.89
C ASP A 121 -10.72 -16.68 -7.98
N THR A 122 -10.57 -17.33 -6.84
CA THR A 122 -11.61 -17.51 -5.82
C THR A 122 -11.06 -17.20 -4.44
N PRO A 123 -10.87 -15.90 -4.12
CA PRO A 123 -10.24 -15.49 -2.88
C PRO A 123 -11.13 -15.80 -1.68
N ARG A 124 -10.52 -16.34 -0.61
CA ARG A 124 -11.19 -16.54 0.69
C ARG A 124 -11.10 -15.33 1.59
N ILE A 125 -10.29 -14.37 1.23
CA ILE A 125 -10.08 -13.12 1.95
C ILE A 125 -10.14 -11.96 0.96
N SER A 126 -10.76 -10.88 1.39
CA SER A 126 -10.97 -9.67 0.57
C SER A 126 -9.95 -8.57 0.83
N THR A 127 -9.32 -8.61 2.01
CA THR A 127 -8.41 -7.56 2.48
C THR A 127 -6.95 -7.97 2.29
N THR A 128 -6.14 -7.09 1.72
CA THR A 128 -4.69 -7.29 1.61
C THR A 128 -3.94 -6.65 2.79
N ILE A 129 -2.74 -7.16 3.08
CA ILE A 129 -1.86 -6.57 4.08
C ILE A 129 -0.97 -5.53 3.42
N SER A 130 -1.04 -4.30 3.91
CA SER A 130 -0.23 -3.18 3.42
C SER A 130 1.22 -3.27 3.93
N THR A 131 2.15 -2.63 3.22
CA THR A 131 3.54 -2.46 3.69
C THR A 131 3.61 -1.64 4.99
N ARG A 132 2.64 -0.77 5.25
CA ARG A 132 2.55 -0.05 6.53
C ARG A 132 2.32 -1.03 7.70
N ALA A 133 1.39 -1.95 7.56
CA ALA A 133 1.13 -2.97 8.60
C ALA A 133 2.36 -3.86 8.85
N THR A 134 3.13 -4.21 7.81
CA THR A 134 4.36 -4.99 7.99
C THR A 134 5.47 -4.21 8.71
N LEU A 135 5.57 -2.90 8.49
CA LEU A 135 6.48 -2.02 9.24
C LEU A 135 6.08 -1.93 10.72
N GLU A 136 4.78 -1.77 11.02
CA GLU A 136 4.27 -1.76 12.39
C GLU A 136 4.55 -3.08 13.14
N ILE A 137 4.46 -4.24 12.43
CA ILE A 137 4.87 -5.53 13.01
C ILE A 137 6.34 -5.51 13.39
N VAL A 138 7.20 -5.01 12.52
CA VAL A 138 8.64 -4.95 12.77
C VAL A 138 8.97 -4.01 13.94
N GLU A 139 8.23 -2.95 14.13
CA GLU A 139 8.34 -2.08 15.32
C GLU A 139 8.02 -2.87 16.60
N LEU A 140 6.91 -3.62 16.64
CA LEU A 140 6.58 -4.48 17.78
C LEU A 140 7.64 -5.55 18.04
N LEU A 141 8.18 -6.16 16.98
CA LEU A 141 9.28 -7.14 17.13
C LEU A 141 10.55 -6.50 17.71
N THR A 142 10.82 -5.24 17.42
CA THR A 142 11.93 -4.47 17.99
C THR A 142 11.68 -4.16 19.47
N ASP A 143 10.42 -3.98 19.86
CA ASP A 143 9.97 -3.79 21.25
C ASP A 143 9.82 -5.13 22.02
N ALA A 144 10.45 -6.18 21.53
CA ALA A 144 10.51 -7.52 22.14
C ALA A 144 9.17 -8.30 22.18
N PHE A 145 8.18 -7.94 21.37
CA PHE A 145 7.03 -8.81 21.11
C PHE A 145 7.44 -10.00 20.27
N THR A 146 6.79 -11.13 20.45
CA THR A 146 6.97 -12.28 19.55
C THR A 146 6.24 -12.02 18.22
N LEU A 147 6.66 -12.73 17.16
CA LEU A 147 5.97 -12.64 15.86
C LEU A 147 4.48 -13.02 15.96
N GLU A 148 4.16 -14.01 16.79
CA GLU A 148 2.78 -14.44 17.04
C GLU A 148 1.95 -13.32 17.68
N GLN A 149 2.48 -12.67 18.73
CA GLN A 149 1.82 -11.56 19.41
C GLN A 149 1.62 -10.37 18.48
N ALA A 150 2.65 -10.01 17.69
CA ALA A 150 2.54 -8.90 16.74
C ALA A 150 1.49 -9.17 15.66
N ILE A 151 1.40 -10.40 15.14
CA ILE A 151 0.37 -10.81 14.18
C ILE A 151 -1.02 -10.80 14.80
N GLU A 152 -1.16 -11.26 16.04
CA GLU A 152 -2.44 -11.26 16.76
C GLU A 152 -2.97 -9.83 16.93
N ILE A 153 -2.10 -8.88 17.24
CA ILE A 153 -2.45 -7.48 17.46
C ILE A 153 -2.75 -6.74 16.15
N LEU A 154 -1.92 -6.93 15.11
CA LEU A 154 -1.94 -6.07 13.93
C LEU A 154 -2.56 -6.72 12.69
N ILE A 155 -2.52 -8.05 12.56
CA ILE A 155 -2.99 -8.72 11.34
C ILE A 155 -4.40 -9.30 11.51
N TYR A 156 -4.64 -10.09 12.55
CA TYR A 156 -5.94 -10.75 12.70
C TYR A 156 -7.13 -9.77 12.74
N PRO A 157 -7.03 -8.57 13.36
CA PRO A 157 -8.14 -7.62 13.37
C PRO A 157 -8.50 -7.03 12.00
N LEU A 158 -7.60 -7.12 11.00
CA LEU A 158 -7.86 -6.64 9.64
C LEU A 158 -8.88 -7.52 8.90
N PHE A 159 -9.11 -8.74 9.36
CA PHE A 159 -9.94 -9.75 8.71
C PHE A 159 -11.23 -9.99 9.48
N SER A 160 -12.32 -10.16 8.74
CA SER A 160 -13.62 -10.43 9.33
C SER A 160 -13.63 -11.76 10.09
N ASP A 161 -14.32 -11.80 11.24
CA ASP A 161 -14.58 -13.00 12.04
C ASP A 161 -15.97 -13.57 11.76
N GLU A 162 -16.74 -12.93 10.88
CA GLU A 162 -18.04 -13.41 10.46
C GLU A 162 -17.90 -14.72 9.68
N GLY A 163 -18.72 -15.72 9.99
CA GLY A 163 -18.63 -17.06 9.39
C GLY A 163 -17.94 -18.12 10.28
N GLY A 164 -17.44 -17.75 11.45
CA GLY A 164 -16.86 -18.70 12.43
C GLY A 164 -15.66 -19.47 11.83
N ASN A 165 -15.77 -20.78 11.68
CA ASN A 165 -14.68 -21.61 11.15
C ASN A 165 -14.34 -21.33 9.69
N ASP A 166 -15.24 -20.75 8.92
CA ASP A 166 -15.03 -20.38 7.50
C ASP A 166 -14.75 -18.89 7.33
N SER A 167 -14.50 -18.16 8.43
CA SER A 167 -14.19 -16.72 8.39
C SER A 167 -12.82 -16.44 7.77
N GLU A 168 -12.68 -15.23 7.21
CA GLU A 168 -11.40 -14.74 6.68
C GLU A 168 -10.28 -14.83 7.75
N ARG A 169 -10.60 -14.43 8.99
CA ARG A 169 -9.68 -14.48 10.12
C ARG A 169 -9.21 -15.91 10.43
N THR A 170 -10.12 -16.87 10.40
CA THR A 170 -9.79 -18.29 10.63
C THR A 170 -8.85 -18.80 9.54
N TYR A 171 -9.09 -18.44 8.28
CA TYR A 171 -8.19 -18.80 7.19
C TYR A 171 -6.79 -18.19 7.38
N VAL A 172 -6.71 -16.90 7.72
CA VAL A 172 -5.42 -16.23 7.97
C VAL A 172 -4.68 -16.86 9.14
N LYS A 173 -5.37 -17.25 10.22
CA LYS A 173 -4.77 -18.03 11.34
C LYS A 173 -4.16 -19.33 10.86
N GLN A 174 -4.84 -20.06 9.97
CA GLN A 174 -4.30 -21.30 9.40
C GLN A 174 -3.04 -21.06 8.56
N VAL A 175 -3.01 -19.98 7.76
CA VAL A 175 -1.80 -19.61 6.99
C VAL A 175 -0.64 -19.29 7.93
N VAL A 176 -0.87 -18.50 8.97
CA VAL A 176 0.15 -18.11 9.95
C VAL A 176 0.71 -19.33 10.69
N GLN A 177 -0.15 -20.25 11.12
CA GLN A 177 0.25 -21.46 11.85
C GLN A 177 1.22 -22.34 11.07
N LYS A 178 1.13 -22.40 9.74
CA LYS A 178 2.11 -23.16 8.92
C LYS A 178 3.55 -22.73 9.19
N TYR A 179 3.76 -21.45 9.47
CA TYR A 179 5.09 -20.86 9.64
C TYR A 179 5.54 -20.82 11.11
N LEU A 180 4.59 -20.76 12.05
CA LEU A 180 4.89 -20.75 13.48
C LEU A 180 5.17 -22.14 14.03
N VAL A 181 4.41 -23.16 13.59
CA VAL A 181 4.55 -24.57 14.05
C VAL A 181 5.73 -25.30 13.40
N SER A 182 6.28 -24.79 12.29
CA SER A 182 7.35 -25.46 11.52
C SER A 182 8.69 -25.58 12.24
N ASN A 183 8.78 -25.30 13.53
CA ASN A 183 9.99 -25.52 14.34
C ASN A 183 10.26 -26.98 14.71
N THR A 184 9.45 -27.97 14.26
CA THR A 184 9.69 -29.36 14.63
C THR A 184 10.13 -30.26 13.47
N ASN A 185 9.88 -29.92 12.19
CA ASN A 185 10.34 -30.76 11.07
C ASN A 185 10.12 -30.10 9.70
N LYS A 186 10.95 -29.17 9.28
CA LYS A 186 11.41 -28.99 7.89
C LYS A 186 12.23 -27.70 7.76
N GLN A 187 13.52 -27.85 7.58
CA GLN A 187 14.37 -26.82 6.96
C GLN A 187 13.87 -26.57 5.55
N ILE A 188 13.07 -25.53 5.35
CA ILE A 188 12.88 -24.96 4.03
C ILE A 188 13.94 -23.86 3.93
N HIS A 189 15.15 -24.26 3.55
CA HIS A 189 16.24 -23.37 3.23
C HIS A 189 15.95 -22.66 1.91
N LYS A 190 15.39 -21.47 1.97
CA LYS A 190 15.83 -20.45 1.00
C LYS A 190 17.10 -19.86 1.59
N ASN A 191 18.23 -20.19 0.97
CA ASN A 191 19.55 -19.74 1.39
C ASN A 191 19.55 -18.18 1.36
N PRO A 192 19.90 -17.49 2.46
CA PRO A 192 20.01 -16.02 2.47
C PRO A 192 20.94 -15.47 1.38
N ARG A 193 21.92 -16.29 0.92
CA ARG A 193 22.78 -15.95 -0.22
C ARG A 193 22.06 -15.90 -1.55
N GLU A 194 21.06 -16.74 -1.77
CA GLU A 194 20.23 -16.75 -2.98
C GLU A 194 19.35 -15.50 -3.10
N ILE A 195 18.85 -15.02 -1.96
CA ILE A 195 18.11 -13.75 -1.89
C ILE A 195 19.06 -12.56 -2.17
N ALA A 196 20.27 -12.58 -1.60
CA ALA A 196 21.26 -11.55 -1.81
C ALA A 196 21.78 -11.52 -3.27
N GLU A 197 21.97 -12.67 -3.90
CA GLU A 197 22.36 -12.77 -5.32
C GLU A 197 21.28 -12.28 -6.28
N ASN A 198 20.01 -12.59 -5.99
CA ASN A 198 18.88 -12.06 -6.77
C ASN A 198 18.74 -10.53 -6.63
N LEU A 199 19.02 -9.97 -5.46
CA LEU A 199 19.03 -8.53 -5.24
C LEU A 199 20.14 -7.81 -6.02
N GLN A 200 21.33 -8.42 -6.16
CA GLN A 200 22.42 -7.85 -6.98
C GLN A 200 22.10 -7.84 -8.48
N ASN A 201 21.22 -8.71 -8.94
CA ASN A 201 20.83 -8.78 -10.35
C ASN A 201 19.69 -7.80 -10.71
N VAL A 202 18.99 -7.22 -9.74
CA VAL A 202 17.92 -6.22 -9.95
C VAL A 202 18.46 -4.78 -9.96
N ILE A 203 19.70 -4.59 -9.48
CA ILE A 203 20.35 -3.26 -9.39
C ILE A 203 21.25 -2.97 -10.62
N LYS A 204 21.33 -3.86 -11.57
CA LYS A 204 21.96 -3.66 -12.88
C LYS A 204 20.90 -3.37 -13.93
#